data_37d859c27533121873515c847c506c35
#
_entry.id   37d859c27533121873515c847c506c35
#
_cell.length_a   1.000
_cell.length_b   1.000
_cell.length_c   1.000
_cell.angle_alpha   90.00
_cell.angle_beta   90.00
_cell.angle_gamma   90.00
#
_symmetry.space_group_name_H-M   'P 1'
#
loop_
_entity.id
_entity.type
_entity.pdbx_description
1 polymer ?
#
loop_
_entity_poly.entity_id
_entity_poly.type
_entity_poly.pdbx_seq_one_letter_code
_entity_poly.pdbx_strand_id
1 'polypeptide(L)'
;YTPRIGAKFSYYSKNDFYSTDYRVRSFYMFPNGDKLIGTRTGLFFICEKTGEIRSYSLEKNFSNLRSDIVVFINRIQDKILIGTYGGGVHIFDEKTLSLKDFSQEELFLYGCIFSIVEDAKGNLWFASQSGLYQSTPDGHILKKYDTMNSVLTTNTILSLYVDPMNRLWIGSKFGLFLLDITTGKMRADCFNTPIKGEIKYIMEDSRKDMWVCTDNGLYKVGKDLIVNDHFTTDNLLPDNQVYCIQEDIHGIYWITTQKEIVRYNPAEKQHYTYQRQDGLSGLEFNNSLFVSNDSIIWWSNEGGLVYTSIRNIDTDPHFTYKPTITSYVVSDTEYDFPYVDISEGIVLPSSENNLRFKFSNMDYALPYANIYAVSYTH
;
A
#
# COMPACT_ATOMS: atom_id res chain seq x y z
N TYR A 1 -7.92 -35.44 5.38
CA TYR A 1 -7.55 -34.46 6.43
C TYR A 1 -6.79 -33.35 5.71
N THR A 2 -7.46 -32.30 5.33
CA THR A 2 -6.80 -31.07 4.87
C THR A 2 -6.44 -30.28 6.15
N PRO A 3 -5.17 -30.08 6.48
CA PRO A 3 -4.82 -29.14 7.53
C PRO A 3 -5.36 -27.78 7.04
N ARG A 4 -6.26 -27.15 7.81
CA ARG A 4 -6.55 -25.76 7.67
C ARG A 4 -5.23 -25.04 7.99
N ILE A 5 -4.49 -24.65 6.97
CA ILE A 5 -3.45 -23.63 7.12
C ILE A 5 -4.19 -22.44 7.70
N GLY A 6 -3.78 -21.97 8.89
CA GLY A 6 -4.39 -20.82 9.51
C GLY A 6 -4.40 -19.66 8.50
N ALA A 7 -5.52 -18.98 8.34
CA ALA A 7 -5.63 -17.89 7.40
C ALA A 7 -4.51 -16.87 7.68
N LYS A 8 -3.60 -16.65 6.72
CA LYS A 8 -2.48 -15.69 6.84
C LYS A 8 -2.98 -14.27 7.07
N PHE A 9 -4.19 -13.98 6.58
CA PHE A 9 -4.83 -12.67 6.62
C PHE A 9 -6.16 -12.72 7.35
N SER A 10 -6.43 -11.69 8.12
CA SER A 10 -7.69 -11.45 8.80
C SER A 10 -8.36 -10.20 8.21
N TYR A 11 -9.67 -10.11 8.35
CA TYR A 11 -10.48 -9.08 7.70
C TYR A 11 -11.47 -8.45 8.66
N TYR A 12 -11.61 -7.13 8.56
CA TYR A 12 -12.84 -6.43 8.87
C TYR A 12 -13.63 -6.28 7.57
N SER A 13 -14.73 -6.99 7.44
CA SER A 13 -15.48 -7.16 6.19
C SER A 13 -16.78 -6.37 6.16
N LYS A 14 -17.49 -6.47 5.04
CA LYS A 14 -18.81 -5.90 4.80
C LYS A 14 -19.81 -6.10 5.96
N ASN A 15 -19.80 -7.29 6.56
CA ASN A 15 -20.78 -7.63 7.61
C ASN A 15 -20.51 -6.83 8.89
N ASP A 16 -19.28 -6.31 9.05
CA ASP A 16 -18.87 -5.53 10.21
C ASP A 16 -19.29 -4.05 10.08
N PHE A 17 -19.46 -3.52 8.86
CA PHE A 17 -19.69 -2.09 8.61
C PHE A 17 -21.14 -1.70 8.27
N TYR A 18 -22.06 -2.63 8.08
CA TYR A 18 -23.45 -2.37 7.69
C TYR A 18 -23.61 -1.43 6.46
N SER A 19 -22.62 -1.40 5.55
CA SER A 19 -22.58 -0.52 4.39
C SER A 19 -22.65 -1.30 3.08
N THR A 20 -23.18 -0.68 2.04
CA THR A 20 -23.28 -1.27 0.69
C THR A 20 -21.99 -1.10 -0.12
N ASP A 21 -21.17 -0.06 0.17
CA ASP A 21 -19.86 0.20 -0.45
C ASP A 21 -18.82 0.49 0.64
N TYR A 22 -18.09 -0.54 1.04
CA TYR A 22 -17.11 -0.56 2.13
C TYR A 22 -15.68 -0.49 1.65
N ARG A 23 -15.44 0.01 0.45
CA ARG A 23 -14.07 0.29 -0.01
C ARG A 23 -13.40 1.26 0.94
N VAL A 24 -12.51 0.71 1.76
CA VAL A 24 -11.75 1.50 2.73
C VAL A 24 -10.69 2.30 1.96
N ARG A 25 -10.68 3.62 2.17
CA ARG A 25 -9.75 4.54 1.50
C ARG A 25 -8.67 5.06 2.42
N SER A 26 -8.99 5.20 3.70
CA SER A 26 -8.06 5.65 4.72
C SER A 26 -8.48 5.09 6.06
N PHE A 27 -7.53 4.91 6.96
CA PHE A 27 -7.82 4.51 8.33
C PHE A 27 -6.77 5.06 9.30
N TYR A 28 -7.17 5.16 10.57
CA TYR A 28 -6.29 5.56 11.66
C TYR A 28 -6.50 4.62 12.84
N MET A 29 -5.40 4.16 13.43
CA MET A 29 -5.38 3.28 14.59
C MET A 29 -5.01 4.06 15.84
N PHE A 30 -5.87 4.02 16.85
CA PHE A 30 -5.58 4.62 18.14
C PHE A 30 -4.66 3.72 18.97
N PRO A 31 -3.87 4.30 19.92
CA PRO A 31 -3.01 3.50 20.80
C PRO A 31 -3.75 2.46 21.66
N ASN A 32 -5.04 2.68 21.94
CA ASN A 32 -5.90 1.74 22.67
C ASN A 32 -6.55 0.65 21.78
N GLY A 33 -6.20 0.61 20.50
CA GLY A 33 -6.73 -0.32 19.52
C GLY A 33 -8.02 0.11 18.81
N ASP A 34 -8.66 1.21 19.25
CA ASP A 34 -9.81 1.77 18.54
C ASP A 34 -9.42 2.18 17.11
N LYS A 35 -10.38 2.25 16.22
CA LYS A 35 -10.12 2.49 14.79
C LYS A 35 -11.06 3.55 14.22
N LEU A 36 -10.53 4.43 13.39
CA LEU A 36 -11.28 5.24 12.46
C LEU A 36 -11.09 4.72 11.05
N ILE A 37 -12.17 4.48 10.33
CA ILE A 37 -12.13 3.90 8.98
C ILE A 37 -12.94 4.78 8.04
N GLY A 38 -12.26 5.35 7.06
CA GLY A 38 -12.83 6.17 6.01
C GLY A 38 -13.13 5.35 4.76
N THR A 39 -14.36 5.47 4.27
CA THR A 39 -14.84 4.73 3.11
C THR A 39 -15.42 5.68 2.06
N ARG A 40 -16.10 5.14 1.05
CA ARG A 40 -16.89 5.93 0.10
C ARG A 40 -18.29 6.29 0.61
N THR A 41 -18.71 5.69 1.71
CA THR A 41 -20.07 5.84 2.27
C THR A 41 -20.07 6.40 3.69
N GLY A 42 -18.96 6.98 4.11
CA GLY A 42 -18.83 7.65 5.40
C GLY A 42 -17.58 7.28 6.17
N LEU A 43 -17.57 7.76 7.40
CA LEU A 43 -16.56 7.47 8.41
C LEU A 43 -17.14 6.51 9.44
N PHE A 44 -16.34 5.54 9.88
CA PHE A 44 -16.71 4.59 10.92
C PHE A 44 -15.69 4.66 12.06
N PHE A 45 -16.18 4.73 13.29
CA PHE A 45 -15.40 4.54 14.49
C PHE A 45 -15.71 3.17 15.08
N ILE A 46 -14.68 2.38 15.39
CA ILE A 46 -14.79 1.07 16.01
C ILE A 46 -14.11 1.12 17.36
N CYS A 47 -14.84 0.84 18.43
CA CYS A 47 -14.28 0.66 19.75
C CYS A 47 -13.76 -0.78 19.90
N GLU A 48 -12.45 -0.95 20.08
CA GLU A 48 -11.83 -2.29 20.20
C GLU A 48 -12.36 -3.08 21.38
N LYS A 49 -12.56 -2.41 22.52
CA LYS A 49 -12.98 -3.05 23.77
C LYS A 49 -14.41 -3.59 23.76
N THR A 50 -15.32 -2.87 23.11
CA THR A 50 -16.77 -3.19 23.14
C THR A 50 -17.26 -3.79 21.82
N GLY A 51 -16.52 -3.61 20.73
CA GLY A 51 -16.97 -3.91 19.38
C GLY A 51 -18.05 -2.93 18.87
N GLU A 52 -18.33 -1.84 19.61
CA GLU A 52 -19.32 -0.84 19.17
C GLU A 52 -18.83 -0.12 17.92
N ILE A 53 -19.72 -0.01 16.93
CA ILE A 53 -19.45 0.71 15.68
C ILE A 53 -20.35 1.95 15.62
N ARG A 54 -19.72 3.12 15.43
CA ARG A 54 -20.42 4.38 15.13
C ARG A 54 -20.14 4.80 13.71
N SER A 55 -21.16 5.19 12.98
CA SER A 55 -21.04 5.66 11.61
C SER A 55 -21.44 7.12 11.48
N TYR A 56 -20.71 7.83 10.63
CA TYR A 56 -20.91 9.23 10.30
C TYR A 56 -21.10 9.33 8.78
N SER A 57 -22.21 9.85 8.33
CA SER A 57 -22.54 10.02 6.91
C SER A 57 -23.48 11.21 6.72
N LEU A 58 -23.66 11.66 5.49
CA LEU A 58 -24.59 12.74 5.12
C LEU A 58 -26.04 12.45 5.50
N GLU A 59 -26.45 11.18 5.44
CA GLU A 59 -27.79 10.75 5.80
C GLU A 59 -28.07 10.86 7.31
N LYS A 60 -27.04 10.93 8.13
CA LYS A 60 -27.14 11.03 9.58
C LYS A 60 -27.06 12.48 10.02
N ASN A 61 -28.19 13.10 10.31
CA ASN A 61 -28.33 14.53 10.68
C ASN A 61 -27.42 15.03 11.83
N PHE A 62 -26.72 14.14 12.52
CA PHE A 62 -25.82 14.46 13.65
C PHE A 62 -24.35 14.28 13.34
N SER A 63 -23.98 13.95 12.10
CA SER A 63 -22.61 13.58 11.80
C SER A 63 -21.70 14.78 11.54
N ASN A 64 -22.22 15.93 11.14
CA ASN A 64 -21.47 17.10 10.63
C ASN A 64 -20.48 16.78 9.49
N LEU A 65 -20.55 15.58 8.91
CA LEU A 65 -19.75 15.21 7.76
C LEU A 65 -20.35 15.86 6.51
N ARG A 66 -19.54 16.53 5.70
CA ARG A 66 -19.98 17.24 4.48
C ARG A 66 -19.87 16.42 3.20
N SER A 67 -19.15 15.30 3.24
CA SER A 67 -19.04 14.35 2.13
C SER A 67 -18.81 12.95 2.69
N ASP A 68 -19.48 11.95 2.15
CA ASP A 68 -19.32 10.56 2.55
C ASP A 68 -18.01 9.94 2.07
N ILE A 69 -17.35 10.56 1.09
CA ILE A 69 -16.09 10.03 0.55
C ILE A 69 -14.91 10.53 1.39
N VAL A 70 -14.51 9.72 2.36
CA VAL A 70 -13.38 10.00 3.25
C VAL A 70 -12.11 9.44 2.63
N VAL A 71 -11.12 10.29 2.35
CA VAL A 71 -9.89 9.92 1.62
C VAL A 71 -8.61 10.05 2.44
N PHE A 72 -8.67 10.77 3.55
CA PHE A 72 -7.52 11.01 4.43
C PHE A 72 -7.95 10.97 5.89
N ILE A 73 -7.22 10.26 6.73
CA ILE A 73 -7.35 10.29 8.19
C ILE A 73 -5.95 10.21 8.77
N ASN A 74 -5.57 11.19 9.57
CA ASN A 74 -4.32 11.11 10.32
C ASN A 74 -4.36 12.03 11.54
N ARG A 75 -3.52 11.71 12.53
CA ARG A 75 -3.23 12.60 13.63
C ARG A 75 -2.13 13.57 13.21
N ILE A 76 -2.42 14.87 13.30
CA ILE A 76 -1.48 15.94 13.06
C ILE A 76 -1.53 16.84 14.28
N GLN A 77 -0.41 17.03 14.95
CA GLN A 77 -0.34 17.62 16.27
C GLN A 77 -1.25 16.90 17.27
N ASP A 78 -2.15 17.60 17.92
CA ASP A 78 -3.12 17.08 18.89
C ASP A 78 -4.49 16.76 18.27
N LYS A 79 -4.66 16.94 16.94
CA LYS A 79 -5.93 16.81 16.23
C LYS A 79 -5.93 15.58 15.31
N ILE A 80 -7.05 14.88 15.25
CA ILE A 80 -7.29 13.91 14.18
C ILE A 80 -8.01 14.64 13.06
N LEU A 81 -7.33 14.80 11.93
CA LEU A 81 -7.85 15.47 10.75
C LEU A 81 -8.38 14.44 9.75
N ILE A 82 -9.55 14.76 9.20
CA ILE A 82 -10.26 13.94 8.24
C ILE A 82 -10.46 14.76 6.98
N GLY A 83 -9.80 14.34 5.90
CA GLY A 83 -9.96 14.92 4.57
C GLY A 83 -10.99 14.15 3.76
N THR A 84 -11.83 14.88 3.06
CA THR A 84 -12.92 14.31 2.26
C THR A 84 -12.84 14.76 0.79
N TYR A 85 -13.55 14.06 -0.05
CA TYR A 85 -13.70 14.44 -1.47
C TYR A 85 -14.94 15.34 -1.63
N GLY A 86 -14.71 16.66 -1.64
CA GLY A 86 -15.75 17.67 -1.82
C GLY A 86 -16.46 18.14 -0.53
N GLY A 87 -16.01 17.70 0.64
CA GLY A 87 -16.54 18.14 1.95
C GLY A 87 -15.48 18.75 2.86
N GLY A 88 -14.29 19.06 2.31
CA GLY A 88 -13.21 19.74 3.03
C GLY A 88 -12.55 18.90 4.10
N VAL A 89 -12.26 19.54 5.24
CA VAL A 89 -11.54 18.96 6.37
C VAL A 89 -12.36 19.05 7.66
N HIS A 90 -12.40 17.94 8.38
CA HIS A 90 -13.05 17.84 9.68
C HIS A 90 -12.04 17.47 10.77
N ILE A 91 -12.31 17.86 11.99
CA ILE A 91 -11.63 17.39 13.21
C ILE A 91 -12.50 16.35 13.88
N PHE A 92 -11.94 15.18 14.18
CA PHE A 92 -12.57 14.19 15.03
C PHE A 92 -12.18 14.40 16.49
N ASP A 93 -13.15 14.60 17.35
CA ASP A 93 -12.97 14.72 18.79
C ASP A 93 -13.10 13.35 19.47
N GLU A 94 -11.98 12.84 19.97
CA GLU A 94 -11.86 11.50 20.59
C GLU A 94 -12.70 11.35 21.87
N LYS A 95 -12.93 12.46 22.60
CA LYS A 95 -13.64 12.41 23.89
C LYS A 95 -15.14 12.38 23.70
N THR A 96 -15.62 13.16 22.73
CA THR A 96 -17.06 13.30 22.46
C THR A 96 -17.51 12.39 21.31
N LEU A 97 -16.56 11.78 20.59
CA LEU A 97 -16.79 11.02 19.37
C LEU A 97 -17.64 11.82 18.36
N SER A 98 -17.30 13.08 18.16
CA SER A 98 -18.03 13.99 17.28
C SER A 98 -17.09 14.63 16.24
N LEU A 99 -17.68 15.11 15.15
CA LEU A 99 -16.99 15.84 14.10
C LEU A 99 -17.27 17.33 14.20
N LYS A 100 -16.26 18.15 13.92
CA LYS A 100 -16.39 19.60 13.73
C LYS A 100 -15.60 20.04 12.50
N ASP A 101 -16.01 21.16 11.91
CA ASP A 101 -15.24 21.78 10.81
C ASP A 101 -13.86 22.18 11.30
N PHE A 102 -12.86 21.98 10.44
CA PHE A 102 -11.49 22.41 10.73
C PHE A 102 -11.36 23.93 10.71
N SER A 103 -11.96 24.58 9.72
CA SER A 103 -11.96 26.02 9.52
C SER A 103 -13.17 26.45 8.69
N GLN A 104 -13.47 27.75 8.66
CA GLN A 104 -14.55 28.34 7.85
C GLN A 104 -14.10 28.77 6.45
N GLU A 105 -12.84 28.59 6.10
CA GLU A 105 -12.33 28.84 4.75
C GLU A 105 -12.99 27.88 3.74
N GLU A 106 -13.30 28.39 2.55
CA GLU A 106 -14.05 27.64 1.53
C GLU A 106 -13.38 26.29 1.17
N LEU A 107 -12.04 26.28 1.06
CA LEU A 107 -11.29 25.04 0.82
C LEU A 107 -11.59 23.98 1.85
N PHE A 108 -11.65 24.34 3.12
CA PHE A 108 -11.83 23.41 4.23
C PHE A 108 -13.29 23.03 4.48
N LEU A 109 -14.23 23.71 3.83
CA LEU A 109 -15.64 23.37 3.86
C LEU A 109 -16.08 22.51 2.67
N TYR A 110 -15.47 22.71 1.49
CA TYR A 110 -15.94 22.12 0.22
C TYR A 110 -14.83 21.53 -0.66
N GLY A 111 -13.57 21.61 -0.26
CA GLY A 111 -12.45 21.11 -1.04
C GLY A 111 -12.34 19.59 -1.08
N CYS A 112 -11.66 19.09 -2.12
CA CYS A 112 -11.20 17.72 -2.16
C CYS A 112 -9.78 17.66 -1.58
N ILE A 113 -9.60 17.06 -0.41
CA ILE A 113 -8.33 17.03 0.33
C ILE A 113 -7.79 15.61 0.40
N PHE A 114 -6.62 15.39 -0.21
CA PHE A 114 -6.02 14.07 -0.39
C PHE A 114 -4.91 13.74 0.61
N SER A 115 -4.17 14.77 1.07
CA SER A 115 -3.08 14.60 2.03
C SER A 115 -2.89 15.88 2.83
N ILE A 116 -2.48 15.72 4.09
CA ILE A 116 -2.15 16.83 4.99
C ILE A 116 -0.86 16.49 5.72
N VAL A 117 0.09 17.43 5.76
CA VAL A 117 1.34 17.28 6.50
C VAL A 117 1.66 18.56 7.24
N GLU A 118 2.49 18.45 8.28
CA GLU A 118 2.97 19.57 9.09
C GLU A 118 4.43 19.89 8.74
N ASP A 119 4.78 21.18 8.67
CA ASP A 119 6.16 21.61 8.53
C ASP A 119 6.85 21.86 9.90
N ALA A 120 8.15 22.09 9.87
CA ALA A 120 8.93 22.31 11.08
C ALA A 120 8.53 23.58 11.89
N LYS A 121 7.72 24.48 11.31
CA LYS A 121 7.18 25.67 11.98
C LYS A 121 5.77 25.46 12.53
N GLY A 122 5.20 24.27 12.34
CA GLY A 122 3.86 23.93 12.75
C GLY A 122 2.77 24.36 11.76
N ASN A 123 3.11 24.88 10.57
CA ASN A 123 2.12 25.16 9.54
C ASN A 123 1.67 23.87 8.87
N LEU A 124 0.45 23.85 8.39
CA LEU A 124 -0.14 22.71 7.72
C LEU A 124 -0.13 22.92 6.20
N TRP A 125 0.20 21.84 5.50
CA TRP A 125 0.20 21.80 4.05
C TRP A 125 -0.86 20.82 3.56
N PHE A 126 -1.68 21.25 2.62
CA PHE A 126 -2.82 20.50 2.10
C PHE A 126 -2.66 20.20 0.61
N ALA A 127 -2.67 18.92 0.28
CA ALA A 127 -2.82 18.46 -1.10
C ALA A 127 -4.30 18.45 -1.47
N SER A 128 -4.65 19.16 -2.53
CA SER A 128 -6.03 19.25 -2.97
C SER A 128 -6.18 19.10 -4.49
N GLN A 129 -7.43 19.02 -4.95
CA GLN A 129 -7.75 19.03 -6.38
C GLN A 129 -7.50 20.41 -7.01
N SER A 130 -7.47 21.48 -6.22
CA SER A 130 -7.37 22.87 -6.68
C SER A 130 -5.99 23.53 -6.44
N GLY A 131 -5.01 22.76 -6.00
CA GLY A 131 -3.64 23.19 -5.73
C GLY A 131 -3.09 22.69 -4.41
N LEU A 132 -1.90 23.21 -4.09
CA LEU A 132 -1.22 23.05 -2.81
C LEU A 132 -1.49 24.28 -1.95
N TYR A 133 -1.91 24.07 -0.71
CA TYR A 133 -2.19 25.15 0.23
C TYR A 133 -1.34 25.04 1.48
N GLN A 134 -0.87 26.17 1.96
CA GLN A 134 -0.25 26.31 3.29
C GLN A 134 -1.20 27.08 4.21
N SER A 135 -1.41 26.59 5.41
CA SER A 135 -2.19 27.30 6.44
C SER A 135 -1.50 27.33 7.80
N THR A 136 -2.01 28.17 8.66
CA THR A 136 -1.76 28.10 10.11
C THR A 136 -2.42 26.85 10.72
N PRO A 137 -2.05 26.42 11.96
CA PRO A 137 -2.65 25.27 12.63
C PRO A 137 -4.16 25.38 12.91
N ASP A 138 -4.70 26.60 12.90
CA ASP A 138 -6.13 26.92 13.08
C ASP A 138 -6.88 27.08 11.75
N GLY A 139 -6.19 26.88 10.61
CA GLY A 139 -6.80 26.80 9.29
C GLY A 139 -6.93 28.14 8.56
N HIS A 140 -6.16 29.18 8.94
CA HIS A 140 -6.06 30.39 8.12
C HIS A 140 -5.09 30.14 6.96
N ILE A 141 -5.55 30.32 5.70
CA ILE A 141 -4.74 30.10 4.51
C ILE A 141 -3.68 31.19 4.38
N LEU A 142 -2.41 30.78 4.39
CA LEU A 142 -1.24 31.66 4.23
C LEU A 142 -0.84 31.80 2.77
N LYS A 143 -0.88 30.69 2.02
CA LYS A 143 -0.40 30.63 0.63
C LYS A 143 -1.07 29.52 -0.16
N LYS A 144 -1.25 29.80 -1.44
CA LYS A 144 -1.69 28.81 -2.44
C LYS A 144 -0.66 28.72 -3.55
N TYR A 145 -0.36 27.49 -4.00
CA TYR A 145 0.43 27.20 -5.19
C TYR A 145 -0.44 26.43 -6.17
N ASP A 146 -0.47 26.90 -7.41
CA ASP A 146 -1.19 26.28 -8.52
C ASP A 146 -0.43 26.48 -9.84
N THR A 147 -1.00 26.05 -10.94
CA THR A 147 -0.39 26.15 -12.27
C THR A 147 -0.21 27.59 -12.77
N MET A 148 -0.87 28.55 -12.14
CA MET A 148 -0.79 29.97 -12.53
C MET A 148 0.36 30.71 -11.84
N ASN A 149 0.80 30.24 -10.67
CA ASN A 149 1.78 30.94 -9.84
C ASN A 149 2.98 30.10 -9.43
N SER A 150 3.12 28.90 -9.96
CA SER A 150 4.21 27.97 -9.64
C SER A 150 4.64 27.14 -10.85
N VAL A 151 5.62 26.22 -10.65
CA VAL A 151 6.07 25.27 -11.69
C VAL A 151 5.19 24.02 -11.74
N LEU A 152 4.09 23.96 -11.02
CA LEU A 152 3.15 22.84 -11.06
C LEU A 152 2.54 22.70 -12.47
N THR A 153 2.50 21.48 -12.98
CA THR A 153 1.90 21.15 -14.27
C THR A 153 0.42 20.79 -14.18
N THR A 154 -0.08 20.63 -12.94
CA THR A 154 -1.48 20.34 -12.62
C THR A 154 -1.84 20.90 -11.26
N ASN A 155 -3.10 21.23 -11.04
CA ASN A 155 -3.60 21.63 -9.73
C ASN A 155 -3.96 20.43 -8.85
N THR A 156 -4.05 19.21 -9.40
CA THR A 156 -4.36 18.01 -8.64
C THR A 156 -3.11 17.48 -7.94
N ILE A 157 -3.01 17.78 -6.66
CA ILE A 157 -1.95 17.32 -5.76
C ILE A 157 -2.51 16.19 -4.92
N LEU A 158 -1.80 15.04 -4.85
CA LEU A 158 -2.33 13.78 -4.30
C LEU A 158 -1.64 13.36 -3.01
N SER A 159 -0.32 13.57 -2.91
CA SER A 159 0.48 13.13 -1.78
C SER A 159 1.51 14.18 -1.38
N LEU A 160 1.80 14.25 -0.09
CA LEU A 160 2.77 15.17 0.49
C LEU A 160 3.66 14.43 1.49
N TYR A 161 4.92 14.86 1.56
CA TYR A 161 5.85 14.45 2.61
C TYR A 161 6.80 15.62 2.92
N VAL A 162 6.99 15.95 4.20
CA VAL A 162 8.00 16.94 4.66
C VAL A 162 9.21 16.17 5.16
N ASP A 163 10.37 16.38 4.52
CA ASP A 163 11.60 15.73 4.91
C ASP A 163 12.33 16.47 6.06
N PRO A 164 13.30 15.82 6.74
CA PRO A 164 14.06 16.45 7.81
C PRO A 164 14.88 17.69 7.41
N MET A 165 15.08 17.90 6.10
CA MET A 165 15.73 19.09 5.56
C MET A 165 14.75 20.26 5.32
N ASN A 166 13.50 20.13 5.82
CA ASN A 166 12.41 21.09 5.64
C ASN A 166 12.06 21.34 4.16
N ARG A 167 12.14 20.27 3.34
CA ARG A 167 11.68 20.28 1.96
C ARG A 167 10.34 19.56 1.89
N LEU A 168 9.38 20.12 1.15
CA LEU A 168 8.09 19.49 0.89
C LEU A 168 8.16 18.75 -0.46
N TRP A 169 8.01 17.44 -0.40
CA TRP A 169 7.84 16.57 -1.54
C TRP A 169 6.37 16.59 -1.94
N ILE A 170 6.09 16.90 -3.20
CA ILE A 170 4.75 17.18 -3.70
C ILE A 170 4.45 16.21 -4.83
N GLY A 171 3.66 15.20 -4.53
CA GLY A 171 3.17 14.25 -5.50
C GLY A 171 1.91 14.76 -6.18
N SER A 172 1.95 14.86 -7.49
CA SER A 172 0.83 15.30 -8.30
C SER A 172 0.32 14.21 -9.25
N LYS A 173 -0.73 14.52 -9.98
CA LYS A 173 -1.26 13.63 -11.04
C LYS A 173 -0.26 13.42 -12.19
N PHE A 174 0.69 14.32 -12.39
CA PHE A 174 1.60 14.29 -13.55
C PHE A 174 3.08 14.47 -13.16
N GLY A 175 3.47 14.00 -11.98
CA GLY A 175 4.87 13.99 -11.56
C GLY A 175 5.12 14.51 -10.17
N LEU A 176 6.40 14.51 -9.81
CA LEU A 176 6.93 14.86 -8.50
C LEU A 176 7.57 16.25 -8.54
N PHE A 177 7.28 17.07 -7.51
CA PHE A 177 7.88 18.39 -7.30
C PHE A 177 8.49 18.47 -5.91
N LEU A 178 9.46 19.36 -5.75
CA LEU A 178 10.11 19.62 -4.49
C LEU A 178 10.04 21.12 -4.19
N LEU A 179 9.51 21.48 -3.01
CA LEU A 179 9.46 22.85 -2.50
C LEU A 179 10.39 22.99 -1.32
N ASP A 180 11.36 23.88 -1.40
CA ASP A 180 12.10 24.38 -0.24
C ASP A 180 11.17 25.30 0.55
N ILE A 181 10.71 24.83 1.72
CA ILE A 181 9.73 25.56 2.55
C ILE A 181 10.33 26.88 3.06
N THR A 182 11.65 26.93 3.28
CA THR A 182 12.33 28.09 3.84
C THR A 182 12.42 29.24 2.83
N THR A 183 12.77 28.90 1.58
CA THR A 183 12.95 29.91 0.52
C THR A 183 11.69 30.11 -0.32
N GLY A 184 10.74 29.18 -0.27
CA GLY A 184 9.54 29.17 -1.10
C GLY A 184 9.82 28.79 -2.56
N LYS A 185 11.02 28.28 -2.88
CA LYS A 185 11.40 27.91 -4.24
C LYS A 185 10.95 26.48 -4.55
N MET A 186 10.09 26.33 -5.54
CA MET A 186 9.63 25.05 -6.05
C MET A 186 10.40 24.64 -7.31
N ARG A 187 10.67 23.34 -7.45
CA ARG A 187 11.39 22.73 -8.59
C ARG A 187 10.69 21.46 -9.05
N ALA A 188 10.79 21.18 -10.35
CA ALA A 188 10.41 19.92 -10.98
C ALA A 188 11.61 19.11 -11.48
N ASP A 189 12.74 19.80 -11.73
CA ASP A 189 13.93 19.30 -12.44
C ASP A 189 15.13 19.03 -11.49
N CYS A 190 14.85 18.71 -10.23
CA CYS A 190 15.89 18.47 -9.23
C CYS A 190 16.37 17.00 -9.14
N PHE A 191 15.78 16.11 -9.91
CA PHE A 191 16.12 14.69 -9.94
C PHE A 191 16.95 14.37 -11.19
N ASN A 192 17.92 13.43 -11.07
CA ASN A 192 18.73 12.97 -12.20
C ASN A 192 17.89 12.28 -13.30
N THR A 193 16.76 11.71 -12.89
CA THR A 193 15.77 11.09 -13.78
C THR A 193 14.39 11.63 -13.45
N PRO A 194 13.61 12.14 -14.41
CA PRO A 194 12.27 12.63 -14.15
C PRO A 194 11.35 11.53 -13.62
N ILE A 195 10.75 11.76 -12.46
CA ILE A 195 9.73 10.90 -11.89
C ILE A 195 8.37 11.37 -12.43
N LYS A 196 7.82 10.60 -13.35
CA LYS A 196 6.58 10.91 -14.09
C LYS A 196 5.43 10.02 -13.62
N GLY A 197 4.22 10.42 -14.02
CA GLY A 197 2.99 9.69 -13.71
C GLY A 197 2.29 10.21 -12.45
N GLU A 198 1.26 9.50 -12.05
CA GLU A 198 0.48 9.81 -10.87
C GLU A 198 1.23 9.39 -9.60
N ILE A 199 1.61 10.36 -8.77
CA ILE A 199 2.34 10.11 -7.53
C ILE A 199 1.34 9.84 -6.41
N LYS A 200 1.19 8.57 -6.04
CA LYS A 200 0.16 8.13 -5.09
C LYS A 200 0.59 8.23 -3.64
N TYR A 201 1.86 7.93 -3.34
CA TYR A 201 2.37 7.94 -1.99
C TYR A 201 3.87 8.26 -1.97
N ILE A 202 4.32 8.90 -0.90
CA ILE A 202 5.73 9.27 -0.66
C ILE A 202 6.08 8.94 0.77
N MET A 203 7.22 8.26 0.99
CA MET A 203 7.70 7.86 2.30
C MET A 203 9.22 7.99 2.39
N GLU A 204 9.75 8.39 3.53
CA GLU A 204 11.16 8.25 3.90
C GLU A 204 11.35 6.96 4.70
N ASP A 205 12.35 6.15 4.36
CA ASP A 205 12.67 4.94 5.10
C ASP A 205 13.66 5.20 6.27
N SER A 206 13.94 4.16 7.04
CA SER A 206 14.88 4.24 8.18
C SER A 206 16.30 4.61 7.77
N ARG A 207 16.69 4.36 6.50
CA ARG A 207 18.00 4.68 5.90
C ARG A 207 18.05 6.08 5.33
N LYS A 208 16.90 6.81 5.39
CA LYS A 208 16.75 8.16 4.83
C LYS A 208 16.72 8.21 3.31
N ASP A 209 16.34 7.13 2.66
CA ASP A 209 15.98 7.11 1.26
C ASP A 209 14.50 7.40 1.10
N MET A 210 14.15 8.15 0.05
CA MET A 210 12.76 8.47 -0.28
C MET A 210 12.21 7.43 -1.24
N TRP A 211 11.02 6.94 -0.93
CA TRP A 211 10.27 6.01 -1.77
C TRP A 211 9.06 6.72 -2.37
N VAL A 212 8.91 6.60 -3.67
CA VAL A 212 7.85 7.28 -4.43
C VAL A 212 7.03 6.26 -5.21
N CYS A 213 5.79 6.06 -4.77
CA CYS A 213 4.83 5.14 -5.39
C CYS A 213 4.11 5.83 -6.55
N THR A 214 4.10 5.21 -7.72
CA THR A 214 3.51 5.79 -8.94
C THR A 214 2.64 4.78 -9.70
N ASP A 215 1.96 5.23 -10.73
CA ASP A 215 1.30 4.38 -11.72
C ASP A 215 2.28 3.77 -12.75
N ASN A 216 3.57 4.10 -12.64
CA ASN A 216 4.65 3.60 -13.50
C ASN A 216 5.78 2.95 -12.69
N GLY A 217 5.46 2.31 -11.59
CA GLY A 217 6.43 1.63 -10.72
C GLY A 217 6.75 2.38 -9.43
N LEU A 218 7.78 1.90 -8.75
CA LEU A 218 8.25 2.38 -7.48
C LEU A 218 9.67 2.95 -7.63
N TYR A 219 9.86 4.21 -7.28
CA TYR A 219 11.16 4.86 -7.34
C TYR A 219 11.78 4.95 -5.95
N LYS A 220 13.10 4.71 -5.89
CA LYS A 220 13.92 4.94 -4.72
C LYS A 220 14.88 6.10 -5.00
N VAL A 221 14.80 7.14 -4.17
CA VAL A 221 15.56 8.38 -4.33
C VAL A 221 16.46 8.60 -3.12
N GLY A 222 17.75 8.76 -3.34
CA GLY A 222 18.72 9.05 -2.29
C GLY A 222 18.59 10.49 -1.74
N LYS A 223 19.31 10.77 -0.65
CA LYS A 223 19.36 12.09 0.00
C LYS A 223 19.85 13.21 -0.92
N ASP A 224 20.66 12.86 -1.90
CA ASP A 224 21.22 13.72 -2.93
C ASP A 224 20.27 13.99 -4.10
N LEU A 225 19.03 13.52 -4.00
CA LEU A 225 17.99 13.60 -5.03
C LEU A 225 18.31 12.76 -6.28
N ILE A 226 19.18 11.77 -6.15
CA ILE A 226 19.47 10.80 -7.20
C ILE A 226 18.46 9.66 -7.12
N VAL A 227 17.81 9.34 -8.24
CA VAL A 227 17.02 8.12 -8.39
C VAL A 227 17.99 6.95 -8.49
N ASN A 228 18.10 6.15 -7.43
CA ASN A 228 19.01 5.03 -7.32
C ASN A 228 18.43 3.77 -7.95
N ASP A 229 17.11 3.57 -7.78
CA ASP A 229 16.41 2.40 -8.27
C ASP A 229 15.02 2.79 -8.82
N HIS A 230 14.59 2.05 -9.84
CA HIS A 230 13.23 2.08 -10.37
C HIS A 230 12.73 0.64 -10.51
N PHE A 231 11.80 0.28 -9.66
CA PHE A 231 11.20 -1.05 -9.62
C PHE A 231 9.93 -1.08 -10.48
N THR A 232 9.87 -2.07 -11.36
CA THR A 232 8.76 -2.29 -12.29
C THR A 232 8.47 -3.79 -12.40
N THR A 233 7.56 -4.15 -13.27
CA THR A 233 7.27 -5.55 -13.62
C THR A 233 8.48 -6.29 -14.23
N ASP A 234 9.50 -5.57 -14.69
CA ASP A 234 10.70 -6.17 -15.26
C ASP A 234 11.69 -6.69 -14.19
N ASN A 235 11.56 -6.24 -12.94
CA ASN A 235 12.57 -6.57 -11.92
C ASN A 235 12.05 -6.96 -10.53
N LEU A 236 10.94 -6.42 -10.04
CA LEU A 236 10.46 -6.70 -8.68
C LEU A 236 8.95 -6.81 -8.58
N LEU A 237 8.22 -5.94 -9.27
CA LEU A 237 6.81 -5.74 -9.03
C LEU A 237 5.93 -6.67 -9.89
N PRO A 238 4.81 -7.17 -9.36
CA PRO A 238 3.82 -7.88 -10.16
C PRO A 238 2.97 -6.95 -11.04
N ASP A 239 2.91 -5.66 -10.68
CA ASP A 239 2.16 -4.63 -11.38
C ASP A 239 2.84 -3.27 -11.18
N ASN A 240 2.88 -2.43 -12.22
CA ASN A 240 3.48 -1.09 -12.17
C ASN A 240 2.63 -0.07 -11.41
N GLN A 241 1.36 -0.36 -11.13
CA GLN A 241 0.52 0.50 -10.31
C GLN A 241 0.80 0.27 -8.83
N VAL A 242 1.64 1.13 -8.24
CA VAL A 242 2.02 1.05 -6.83
C VAL A 242 1.24 2.08 -6.04
N TYR A 243 0.53 1.64 -4.99
CA TYR A 243 -0.32 2.52 -4.19
C TYR A 243 0.35 3.01 -2.92
N CYS A 244 1.03 2.13 -2.21
CA CYS A 244 1.67 2.46 -0.94
C CYS A 244 2.87 1.57 -0.67
N ILE A 245 3.78 2.05 0.15
CA ILE A 245 4.91 1.30 0.70
C ILE A 245 5.08 1.65 2.17
N GLN A 246 5.47 0.67 2.98
CA GLN A 246 5.82 0.87 4.38
C GLN A 246 6.97 -0.06 4.76
N GLU A 247 7.89 0.45 5.56
CA GLU A 247 8.96 -0.33 6.17
C GLU A 247 8.48 -0.87 7.53
N ASP A 248 8.73 -2.15 7.79
CA ASP A 248 8.46 -2.73 9.10
C ASP A 248 9.67 -2.65 10.05
N ILE A 249 9.49 -3.08 11.30
CA ILE A 249 10.54 -3.03 12.35
C ILE A 249 11.78 -3.86 12.04
N HIS A 250 11.71 -4.75 11.05
CA HIS A 250 12.83 -5.59 10.59
C HIS A 250 13.51 -5.03 9.34
N GLY A 251 13.07 -3.85 8.85
CA GLY A 251 13.59 -3.23 7.63
C GLY A 251 13.11 -3.92 6.35
N ILE A 252 12.00 -4.65 6.43
CA ILE A 252 11.32 -5.27 5.30
C ILE A 252 10.29 -4.29 4.75
N TYR A 253 10.22 -4.16 3.43
CA TYR A 253 9.25 -3.31 2.77
C TYR A 253 8.00 -4.09 2.38
N TRP A 254 6.85 -3.49 2.69
CA TRP A 254 5.54 -3.96 2.29
C TRP A 254 4.98 -2.99 1.26
N ILE A 255 4.73 -3.50 0.06
CA ILE A 255 4.36 -2.70 -1.11
C ILE A 255 3.01 -3.19 -1.59
N THR A 256 2.05 -2.27 -1.71
CA THR A 256 0.74 -2.58 -2.29
C THR A 256 0.72 -2.16 -3.76
N THR A 257 0.37 -3.09 -4.62
CA THR A 257 0.11 -2.85 -6.04
C THR A 257 -1.39 -2.92 -6.33
N GLN A 258 -1.82 -2.88 -7.59
CA GLN A 258 -3.24 -2.91 -7.90
C GLN A 258 -3.93 -4.18 -7.40
N LYS A 259 -3.26 -5.33 -7.43
CA LYS A 259 -3.87 -6.63 -7.14
C LYS A 259 -3.18 -7.43 -6.04
N GLU A 260 -1.97 -7.07 -5.68
CA GLU A 260 -1.07 -7.91 -4.91
C GLU A 260 -0.30 -7.10 -3.88
N ILE A 261 0.19 -7.79 -2.85
CA ILE A 261 1.07 -7.23 -1.84
C ILE A 261 2.44 -7.87 -2.01
N VAL A 262 3.48 -7.05 -2.13
CA VAL A 262 4.86 -7.51 -2.20
C VAL A 262 5.54 -7.28 -0.85
N ARG A 263 6.13 -8.33 -0.31
CA ARG A 263 7.06 -8.27 0.82
C ARG A 263 8.48 -8.32 0.26
N TYR A 264 9.24 -7.25 0.40
CA TYR A 264 10.58 -7.13 -0.14
C TYR A 264 11.64 -6.99 0.95
N ASN A 265 12.60 -7.91 0.99
CA ASN A 265 13.78 -7.86 1.84
C ASN A 265 14.97 -7.29 1.06
N PRO A 266 15.37 -6.03 1.29
CA PRO A 266 16.46 -5.42 0.53
C PRO A 266 17.83 -5.97 0.91
N ALA A 267 18.01 -6.53 2.10
CA ALA A 267 19.28 -7.10 2.54
C ALA A 267 19.61 -8.39 1.79
N GLU A 268 18.60 -9.21 1.56
CA GLU A 268 18.73 -10.49 0.83
C GLU A 268 18.40 -10.36 -0.66
N LYS A 269 17.87 -9.20 -1.07
CA LYS A 269 17.32 -8.97 -2.42
C LYS A 269 16.24 -9.99 -2.81
N GLN A 270 15.47 -10.43 -1.83
CA GLN A 270 14.39 -11.39 -2.00
C GLN A 270 13.04 -10.70 -1.85
N HIS A 271 12.08 -11.17 -2.61
CA HIS A 271 10.70 -10.71 -2.49
C HIS A 271 9.73 -11.89 -2.54
N TYR A 272 8.59 -11.70 -1.90
CA TYR A 272 7.46 -12.60 -1.95
C TYR A 272 6.20 -11.80 -2.28
N THR A 273 5.37 -12.33 -3.18
CA THR A 273 4.13 -11.70 -3.61
C THR A 273 2.95 -12.48 -3.06
N TYR A 274 2.11 -11.81 -2.28
CA TYR A 274 0.86 -12.37 -1.75
C TYR A 274 -0.28 -12.06 -2.70
N GLN A 275 -1.05 -13.11 -3.01
CA GLN A 275 -2.12 -13.10 -3.99
C GLN A 275 -3.42 -13.63 -3.38
N ARG A 276 -4.47 -13.70 -4.19
CA ARG A 276 -5.77 -14.25 -3.78
C ARG A 276 -5.68 -15.68 -3.26
N GLN A 277 -4.80 -16.48 -3.81
CA GLN A 277 -4.56 -17.87 -3.37
C GLN A 277 -3.95 -17.94 -1.96
N ASP A 278 -3.27 -16.91 -1.50
CA ASP A 278 -2.73 -16.80 -0.13
C ASP A 278 -3.80 -16.36 0.89
N GLY A 279 -5.04 -16.19 0.43
CA GLY A 279 -6.17 -15.77 1.26
C GLY A 279 -6.46 -14.27 1.22
N LEU A 280 -5.82 -13.49 0.32
CA LEU A 280 -6.18 -12.09 0.10
C LEU A 280 -7.54 -12.01 -0.60
N SER A 281 -8.52 -11.36 0.03
CA SER A 281 -9.81 -11.03 -0.58
C SER A 281 -9.81 -9.59 -1.08
N GLY A 282 -10.51 -9.35 -2.20
CA GLY A 282 -10.50 -8.05 -2.87
C GLY A 282 -9.28 -7.88 -3.78
N LEU A 283 -9.43 -7.10 -4.84
CA LEU A 283 -8.43 -7.02 -5.91
C LEU A 283 -7.81 -5.63 -6.06
N GLU A 284 -8.39 -4.60 -5.40
CA GLU A 284 -7.88 -3.23 -5.53
C GLU A 284 -7.47 -2.70 -4.17
N PHE A 285 -6.18 -2.46 -4.01
CA PHE A 285 -5.63 -1.79 -2.84
C PHE A 285 -5.71 -0.27 -3.00
N ASN A 286 -5.80 0.43 -1.88
CA ASN A 286 -5.79 1.88 -1.83
C ASN A 286 -4.49 2.38 -1.18
N ASN A 287 -4.33 3.70 -1.10
CA ASN A 287 -3.12 4.36 -0.60
C ASN A 287 -2.94 4.25 0.94
N SER A 288 -3.54 3.26 1.58
CA SER A 288 -3.49 3.14 3.04
C SER A 288 -2.88 1.83 3.47
N LEU A 289 -1.70 1.94 4.05
CA LEU A 289 -0.97 0.87 4.70
C LEU A 289 -0.44 1.42 6.03
N PHE A 290 -0.52 0.63 7.07
CA PHE A 290 -0.01 0.97 8.39
C PHE A 290 0.65 -0.25 9.02
N VAL A 291 1.85 -0.06 9.60
CA VAL A 291 2.54 -1.06 10.41
C VAL A 291 2.46 -0.64 11.86
N SER A 292 1.82 -1.45 12.70
CA SER A 292 1.75 -1.19 14.14
C SER A 292 3.03 -1.61 14.85
N ASN A 293 3.25 -1.03 16.04
CA ASN A 293 4.38 -1.40 16.92
C ASN A 293 4.32 -2.88 17.36
N ASP A 294 3.15 -3.52 17.30
CA ASP A 294 2.95 -4.93 17.65
C ASP A 294 3.24 -5.88 16.48
N SER A 295 3.91 -5.38 15.44
CA SER A 295 4.22 -6.17 14.24
C SER A 295 2.97 -6.67 13.50
N ILE A 296 1.88 -5.91 13.55
CA ILE A 296 0.69 -6.14 12.75
C ILE A 296 0.68 -5.15 11.58
N ILE A 297 0.46 -5.66 10.39
CA ILE A 297 0.36 -4.86 9.19
C ILE A 297 -1.11 -4.79 8.78
N TRP A 298 -1.55 -3.60 8.43
CA TRP A 298 -2.90 -3.29 8.04
C TRP A 298 -2.94 -2.69 6.65
N TRP A 299 -3.87 -3.14 5.82
CA TRP A 299 -4.11 -2.60 4.47
C TRP A 299 -5.58 -2.32 4.27
N SER A 300 -5.85 -1.36 3.40
CA SER A 300 -7.19 -1.15 2.88
C SER A 300 -7.32 -1.68 1.45
N ASN A 301 -8.43 -2.30 1.16
CA ASN A 301 -8.80 -2.73 -0.18
C ASN A 301 -10.32 -2.64 -0.43
N GLU A 302 -10.78 -3.06 -1.59
CA GLU A 302 -12.22 -3.08 -1.92
C GLU A 302 -13.05 -4.02 -1.01
N GLY A 303 -12.43 -5.03 -0.43
CA GLY A 303 -13.06 -5.98 0.49
C GLY A 303 -13.16 -5.50 1.94
N GLY A 304 -12.53 -4.37 2.27
CA GLY A 304 -12.51 -3.80 3.61
C GLY A 304 -11.11 -3.51 4.14
N LEU A 305 -10.92 -3.70 5.43
CA LEU A 305 -9.64 -3.57 6.09
C LEU A 305 -9.05 -4.96 6.34
N VAL A 306 -7.84 -5.16 5.85
CA VAL A 306 -7.09 -6.43 5.94
C VAL A 306 -5.93 -6.28 6.90
N TYR A 307 -5.65 -7.29 7.69
CA TYR A 307 -4.48 -7.28 8.57
C TYR A 307 -3.84 -8.66 8.71
N THR A 308 -2.54 -8.64 9.04
CA THR A 308 -1.78 -9.84 9.39
C THR A 308 -0.71 -9.52 10.42
N SER A 309 -0.34 -10.53 11.21
CA SER A 309 0.86 -10.44 12.06
C SER A 309 2.09 -10.85 11.27
N ILE A 310 3.16 -10.05 11.33
CA ILE A 310 4.46 -10.39 10.73
C ILE A 310 4.92 -11.78 11.21
N ARG A 311 4.68 -12.12 12.49
CA ARG A 311 5.02 -13.42 13.05
C ARG A 311 4.33 -14.58 12.35
N ASN A 312 3.07 -14.41 11.93
CA ASN A 312 2.32 -15.45 11.23
C ASN A 312 2.84 -15.71 9.82
N ILE A 313 3.45 -14.70 9.22
CA ILE A 313 4.05 -14.76 7.89
C ILE A 313 5.45 -15.36 7.92
N ASP A 314 6.25 -15.00 8.94
CA ASP A 314 7.63 -15.50 9.09
C ASP A 314 7.69 -16.97 9.55
N THR A 315 6.63 -17.48 10.17
CA THR A 315 6.54 -18.90 10.59
C THR A 315 6.10 -19.82 9.47
N ASP A 316 5.74 -19.30 8.31
CA ASP A 316 5.45 -20.15 7.17
C ASP A 316 6.77 -20.77 6.70
N PRO A 317 7.02 -22.06 6.95
CA PRO A 317 8.23 -22.66 6.46
C PRO A 317 8.17 -22.56 4.95
N HIS A 318 9.07 -21.77 4.36
CA HIS A 318 9.35 -21.87 2.94
C HIS A 318 9.95 -23.26 2.71
N PHE A 319 9.10 -24.27 2.69
CA PHE A 319 9.50 -25.58 2.23
C PHE A 319 9.83 -25.43 0.75
N THR A 320 11.10 -25.22 0.44
CA THR A 320 11.60 -25.48 -0.89
C THR A 320 11.51 -26.98 -1.11
N TYR A 321 10.33 -27.43 -1.45
CA TYR A 321 10.16 -28.79 -1.89
C TYR A 321 10.98 -28.96 -3.17
N LYS A 322 11.99 -29.79 -3.10
CA LYS A 322 12.70 -30.19 -4.33
C LYS A 322 11.73 -30.98 -5.19
N PRO A 323 11.53 -30.60 -6.44
CA PRO A 323 10.71 -31.39 -7.32
C PRO A 323 11.28 -32.80 -7.42
N THR A 324 10.42 -33.77 -7.17
CA THR A 324 10.78 -35.19 -7.27
C THR A 324 10.12 -35.73 -8.54
N ILE A 325 10.89 -36.39 -9.39
CA ILE A 325 10.32 -37.09 -10.55
C ILE A 325 9.50 -38.25 -10.02
N THR A 326 8.24 -38.29 -10.39
CA THR A 326 7.28 -39.34 -9.96
C THR A 326 7.15 -40.45 -10.96
N SER A 327 7.25 -40.14 -12.24
CA SER A 327 7.30 -41.14 -13.33
C SER A 327 7.93 -40.53 -14.58
N TYR A 328 8.32 -41.37 -15.50
CA TYR A 328 8.66 -40.98 -16.86
C TYR A 328 7.96 -41.89 -17.89
N VAL A 329 7.70 -41.36 -19.06
CA VAL A 329 7.05 -42.09 -20.17
C VAL A 329 8.00 -42.11 -21.35
N VAL A 330 8.21 -43.28 -21.88
CA VAL A 330 8.97 -43.54 -23.12
C VAL A 330 8.05 -44.17 -24.13
N SER A 331 7.81 -43.51 -25.25
CA SER A 331 6.99 -44.04 -26.35
C SER A 331 5.67 -44.64 -25.87
N ASP A 332 4.94 -43.89 -25.02
CA ASP A 332 3.62 -44.25 -24.43
C ASP A 332 3.66 -45.31 -23.30
N THR A 333 4.82 -45.80 -22.88
CA THR A 333 4.95 -46.67 -21.70
C THR A 333 5.39 -45.84 -20.49
N GLU A 334 4.61 -45.87 -19.41
CA GLU A 334 4.89 -45.18 -18.16
C GLU A 334 5.69 -46.05 -17.18
N TYR A 335 6.73 -45.49 -16.59
CA TYR A 335 7.60 -46.11 -15.60
C TYR A 335 7.57 -45.28 -14.31
N ASP A 336 7.07 -45.87 -13.22
CA ASP A 336 6.92 -45.22 -11.93
C ASP A 336 8.24 -45.21 -11.11
N PHE A 337 8.53 -44.11 -10.44
CA PHE A 337 9.50 -44.04 -9.35
C PHE A 337 8.86 -44.56 -8.04
N PRO A 338 9.58 -45.23 -7.14
CA PRO A 338 11.04 -45.30 -7.00
C PRO A 338 11.68 -46.58 -7.60
N TYR A 339 10.98 -47.31 -8.45
CA TYR A 339 11.47 -48.61 -8.92
C TYR A 339 12.57 -48.56 -9.98
N VAL A 340 12.91 -47.36 -10.43
CA VAL A 340 13.99 -47.16 -11.39
C VAL A 340 15.10 -46.34 -10.78
N ASP A 341 16.28 -46.92 -10.64
CA ASP A 341 17.48 -46.18 -10.24
C ASP A 341 18.00 -45.40 -11.45
N ILE A 342 17.87 -44.07 -11.38
CA ILE A 342 18.37 -43.14 -12.43
C ILE A 342 19.75 -42.60 -12.13
N SER A 343 20.42 -43.06 -11.07
CA SER A 343 21.77 -42.61 -10.72
C SER A 343 22.78 -42.91 -11.83
N GLU A 344 22.54 -43.95 -12.61
CA GLU A 344 23.36 -44.32 -13.79
C GLU A 344 22.88 -43.70 -15.11
N GLY A 345 21.79 -42.90 -15.06
CA GLY A 345 21.17 -42.30 -16.23
C GLY A 345 20.19 -43.27 -16.95
N ILE A 346 19.38 -42.71 -17.85
CA ILE A 346 18.45 -43.47 -18.70
C ILE A 346 19.03 -43.53 -20.09
N VAL A 347 19.34 -44.71 -20.57
CA VAL A 347 19.84 -44.94 -21.93
C VAL A 347 18.67 -45.41 -22.78
N LEU A 348 18.29 -44.64 -23.79
CA LEU A 348 17.22 -44.93 -24.71
C LEU A 348 17.78 -45.29 -26.10
N PRO A 349 17.20 -46.27 -26.82
CA PRO A 349 17.51 -46.49 -28.21
C PRO A 349 17.11 -45.28 -29.06
N SER A 350 17.76 -45.04 -30.15
CA SER A 350 17.50 -43.90 -31.04
C SER A 350 16.07 -43.89 -31.63
N SER A 351 15.38 -44.99 -31.61
CA SER A 351 13.98 -45.15 -32.01
C SER A 351 12.97 -44.73 -30.93
N GLU A 352 13.43 -44.55 -29.68
CA GLU A 352 12.59 -44.20 -28.51
C GLU A 352 12.98 -42.85 -27.96
N ASN A 353 12.97 -41.81 -28.81
CA ASN A 353 13.40 -40.46 -28.48
C ASN A 353 12.27 -39.56 -27.92
N ASN A 354 11.07 -40.09 -27.69
CA ASN A 354 9.98 -39.34 -27.08
C ASN A 354 9.93 -39.64 -25.58
N LEU A 355 10.52 -38.74 -24.79
CA LEU A 355 10.62 -38.87 -23.35
C LEU A 355 9.81 -37.75 -22.67
N ARG A 356 8.91 -38.14 -21.75
CA ARG A 356 8.11 -37.23 -20.93
C ARG A 356 8.34 -37.54 -19.46
N PHE A 357 8.70 -36.51 -18.66
CA PHE A 357 8.81 -36.66 -17.22
C PHE A 357 7.55 -36.14 -16.53
N LYS A 358 7.08 -36.84 -15.51
CA LYS A 358 6.13 -36.33 -14.52
C LYS A 358 6.89 -36.06 -13.23
N PHE A 359 6.64 -34.94 -12.63
CA PHE A 359 7.28 -34.55 -11.36
C PHE A 359 6.28 -33.85 -10.46
N SER A 360 6.53 -33.92 -9.16
CA SER A 360 5.74 -33.23 -8.12
C SER A 360 6.69 -32.69 -7.06
N ASN A 361 6.34 -31.57 -6.49
CA ASN A 361 7.01 -31.08 -5.30
C ASN A 361 6.42 -31.63 -4.00
N MET A 362 5.40 -32.50 -4.08
CA MET A 362 4.68 -33.07 -2.93
C MET A 362 4.04 -32.02 -2.01
N ASP A 363 3.86 -30.79 -2.51
CA ASP A 363 3.15 -29.75 -1.79
C ASP A 363 1.64 -29.93 -1.93
N TYR A 364 1.04 -30.50 -0.91
CA TYR A 364 -0.41 -30.70 -0.84
C TYR A 364 -1.14 -29.51 -0.21
N ALA A 365 -0.41 -28.53 0.33
CA ALA A 365 -0.99 -27.37 0.97
C ALA A 365 -1.44 -26.30 -0.05
N LEU A 366 -0.62 -26.05 -1.08
CA LEU A 366 -0.89 -25.07 -2.14
C LEU A 366 -0.50 -25.63 -3.52
N PRO A 367 -1.13 -26.71 -4.00
CA PRO A 367 -0.68 -27.41 -5.21
C PRO A 367 -0.73 -26.56 -6.49
N TYR A 368 -1.57 -25.52 -6.52
CA TYR A 368 -1.72 -24.60 -7.67
C TYR A 368 -0.80 -23.37 -7.62
N ALA A 369 -0.07 -23.17 -6.52
CA ALA A 369 0.91 -22.10 -6.40
C ALA A 369 2.31 -22.50 -6.87
N ASN A 370 2.50 -23.75 -7.28
CA ASN A 370 3.78 -24.29 -7.68
C ASN A 370 4.19 -23.80 -9.06
N ILE A 371 5.34 -23.13 -9.13
CA ILE A 371 5.98 -22.69 -10.37
C ILE A 371 7.23 -23.53 -10.57
N TYR A 372 7.36 -24.17 -11.72
CA TYR A 372 8.49 -25.01 -12.07
C TYR A 372 9.33 -24.34 -13.15
N ALA A 373 10.65 -24.22 -12.90
CA ALA A 373 11.59 -23.80 -13.91
C ALA A 373 12.36 -25.03 -14.45
N VAL A 374 12.44 -25.14 -15.76
CA VAL A 374 13.19 -26.24 -16.44
C VAL A 374 14.31 -25.62 -17.25
N SER A 375 15.55 -26.08 -17.01
CA SER A 375 16.72 -25.71 -17.83
C SER A 375 17.22 -26.91 -18.60
N TYR A 376 17.61 -26.69 -19.85
CA TYR A 376 18.22 -27.71 -20.71
C TYR A 376 19.69 -27.32 -20.95
N THR A 377 20.57 -28.31 -20.87
CA THR A 377 21.93 -28.21 -21.39
C THR A 377 22.05 -29.11 -22.61
N HIS A 378 22.42 -28.51 -23.73
CA HIS A 378 22.73 -29.27 -24.94
C HIS A 378 24.16 -29.78 -24.87
#